data_618eeba7f95b6f57a60db6b9af747dd4
#
_entry.id   618eeba7f95b6f57a60db6b9af747dd4
#
_cell.length_a   1.000
_cell.length_b   1.000
_cell.length_c   1.000
_cell.angle_alpha   90.00
_cell.angle_beta   90.00
_cell.angle_gamma   90.00
#
_symmetry.space_group_name_H-M   'P 1'
#
loop_
_entity.id
_entity.type
_entity.pdbx_description
1 polymer ?
#
loop_
_entity_poly.entity_id
_entity_poly.type
_entity_poly.pdbx_seq_one_letter_code
_entity_poly.pdbx_strand_id
1 'polypeptide(L)'
;MKFYHWAAGAVCLALMATSCHEAPIGEDFADVHYKAKGALASTSNVQVGFFDLTDPATAGVAFDVDVKGEDASSVEVTATHNDGASAIYATVTAMPETLNVPLEDLLSVLGLTLDDVEVGDEIVFSFKSTASSGSYTSSETLGVPFSCKSELSGKMDYVSTNYFCSGDPLTGVVELIDDAAGKYVFDDWAFGAYHECYGGPASSWGGLQLVDLCLVVSVNGVDLYDDTWTFTINSVDGPVMNADWGNTYGEFGSVELTRQDGADWPPLTN
;
A
#
# COMPACT_ATOMS: atom_id res chain seq x y z
N MET A 1 -26.86 -55.64 -52.80
CA MET A 1 -25.89 -55.30 -51.74
C MET A 1 -26.00 -53.82 -51.34
N LYS A 2 -27.08 -53.37 -50.63
CA LYS A 2 -27.23 -51.95 -50.19
C LYS A 2 -28.00 -51.78 -48.88
N PHE A 3 -28.06 -52.76 -48.01
CA PHE A 3 -28.86 -52.71 -46.79
C PHE A 3 -28.07 -52.80 -45.48
N TYR A 4 -26.73 -52.93 -45.51
CA TYR A 4 -25.95 -53.13 -44.26
C TYR A 4 -25.31 -51.84 -43.72
N HIS A 5 -25.35 -50.72 -44.38
CA HIS A 5 -24.70 -49.47 -43.91
C HIS A 5 -25.61 -48.60 -43.03
N TRP A 6 -26.89 -48.85 -42.99
CA TRP A 6 -27.84 -48.02 -42.21
C TRP A 6 -28.01 -48.52 -40.75
N ALA A 7 -27.77 -49.80 -40.51
CA ALA A 7 -27.91 -50.33 -39.16
C ALA A 7 -26.73 -49.97 -38.23
N ALA A 8 -25.52 -49.80 -38.78
CA ALA A 8 -24.36 -49.41 -38.00
C ALA A 8 -24.38 -47.94 -37.55
N GLY A 9 -24.97 -47.05 -38.34
CA GLY A 9 -25.09 -45.61 -38.01
C GLY A 9 -26.09 -45.34 -36.89
N ALA A 10 -27.19 -46.12 -36.83
CA ALA A 10 -28.21 -45.96 -35.79
C ALA A 10 -27.74 -46.46 -34.40
N VAL A 11 -26.90 -47.46 -34.34
CA VAL A 11 -26.35 -47.99 -33.10
C VAL A 11 -25.29 -47.06 -32.50
N CYS A 12 -24.45 -46.42 -33.33
CA CYS A 12 -23.50 -45.42 -32.84
C CYS A 12 -24.16 -44.12 -32.32
N LEU A 13 -25.30 -43.67 -32.90
CA LEU A 13 -26.05 -42.52 -32.41
C LEU A 13 -26.75 -42.81 -31.09
N ALA A 14 -27.22 -44.04 -30.87
CA ALA A 14 -27.87 -44.41 -29.60
C ALA A 14 -26.88 -44.54 -28.45
N LEU A 15 -25.60 -44.85 -28.72
CA LEU A 15 -24.57 -44.92 -27.71
C LEU A 15 -24.02 -43.57 -27.28
N MET A 16 -24.14 -42.55 -28.11
CA MET A 16 -23.74 -41.15 -27.76
C MET A 16 -24.79 -40.43 -26.93
N ALA A 17 -26.06 -40.83 -27.01
CA ALA A 17 -27.15 -40.22 -26.23
C ALA A 17 -27.19 -40.67 -24.77
N THR A 18 -26.45 -41.75 -24.39
CA THR A 18 -26.42 -42.25 -23.01
C THR A 18 -25.17 -41.82 -22.22
N SER A 19 -24.23 -41.10 -22.84
CA SER A 19 -23.01 -40.65 -22.16
C SER A 19 -23.09 -39.27 -21.49
N CYS A 20 -24.19 -38.55 -21.68
CA CYS A 20 -24.53 -37.39 -20.86
C CYS A 20 -25.45 -37.78 -19.71
N HIS A 21 -24.97 -38.66 -18.85
CA HIS A 21 -25.54 -38.77 -17.54
C HIS A 21 -24.97 -37.59 -16.75
N GLU A 22 -25.76 -36.52 -16.61
CA GLU A 22 -25.48 -35.56 -15.54
C GLU A 22 -25.44 -36.37 -14.26
N ALA A 23 -24.23 -36.60 -13.74
CA ALA A 23 -24.11 -37.03 -12.36
C ALA A 23 -24.92 -36.02 -11.54
N PRO A 24 -25.90 -36.44 -10.73
CA PRO A 24 -26.56 -35.51 -9.86
C PRO A 24 -25.46 -34.90 -8.99
N ILE A 25 -25.20 -33.62 -9.23
CA ILE A 25 -24.42 -32.81 -8.31
C ILE A 25 -25.36 -32.71 -7.11
N GLY A 26 -25.26 -33.67 -6.19
CA GLY A 26 -26.02 -33.63 -4.96
C GLY A 26 -25.70 -32.35 -4.22
N GLU A 27 -26.68 -31.80 -3.54
CA GLU A 27 -26.49 -30.62 -2.67
C GLU A 27 -25.31 -30.84 -1.69
N ASP A 28 -24.98 -32.07 -1.35
CA ASP A 28 -23.84 -32.46 -0.53
C ASP A 28 -22.47 -32.17 -1.19
N PHE A 29 -22.38 -32.11 -2.53
CA PHE A 29 -21.12 -31.83 -3.22
C PHE A 29 -20.77 -30.34 -3.21
N ALA A 30 -21.78 -29.47 -3.25
CA ALA A 30 -21.60 -28.02 -3.11
C ALA A 30 -21.10 -27.68 -1.68
N ASP A 31 -21.65 -28.35 -0.66
CA ASP A 31 -21.30 -28.11 0.74
C ASP A 31 -19.89 -28.60 1.11
N VAL A 32 -19.39 -29.64 0.42
CA VAL A 32 -18.03 -30.19 0.65
C VAL A 32 -16.93 -29.34 -0.01
N HIS A 33 -17.24 -28.65 -1.10
CA HIS A 33 -16.25 -27.85 -1.83
C HIS A 33 -16.12 -26.41 -1.36
N TYR A 34 -17.06 -25.89 -0.58
CA TYR A 34 -17.08 -24.49 -0.17
C TYR A 34 -16.91 -24.27 1.35
N LYS A 35 -16.90 -25.31 2.15
CA LYS A 35 -16.47 -25.17 3.55
C LYS A 35 -14.97 -25.22 3.59
N ALA A 36 -14.33 -24.11 3.94
CA ALA A 36 -12.92 -24.09 4.29
C ALA A 36 -12.70 -25.18 5.36
N LYS A 37 -11.98 -26.26 5.00
CA LYS A 37 -11.58 -27.27 5.95
C LYS A 37 -10.34 -26.75 6.65
N GLY A 38 -10.52 -26.36 7.91
CA GLY A 38 -9.46 -25.84 8.76
C GLY A 38 -9.77 -24.46 9.29
N ALA A 39 -9.01 -24.06 10.26
CA ALA A 39 -9.06 -22.75 10.88
C ALA A 39 -7.97 -21.86 10.27
N LEU A 40 -8.32 -20.94 9.39
CA LEU A 40 -7.37 -20.05 8.74
C LEU A 40 -7.41 -18.67 9.39
N ALA A 41 -6.31 -18.27 9.99
CA ALA A 41 -6.18 -16.92 10.53
C ALA A 41 -6.21 -15.87 9.41
N SER A 42 -6.83 -14.75 9.68
CA SER A 42 -6.90 -13.56 8.81
C SER A 42 -6.71 -12.31 9.64
N THR A 43 -6.24 -11.24 8.99
CA THR A 43 -6.05 -9.93 9.59
C THR A 43 -7.00 -8.91 9.00
N SER A 44 -7.35 -7.90 9.80
CA SER A 44 -8.18 -6.77 9.37
C SER A 44 -7.91 -5.54 10.25
N ASN A 45 -8.51 -4.40 9.86
CA ASN A 45 -8.46 -3.16 10.63
C ASN A 45 -7.03 -2.73 11.04
N VAL A 46 -6.07 -2.86 10.10
CA VAL A 46 -4.69 -2.42 10.35
C VAL A 46 -4.67 -0.93 10.59
N GLN A 47 -4.27 -0.53 11.80
CA GLN A 47 -4.09 0.86 12.20
C GLN A 47 -2.60 1.17 12.19
N VAL A 48 -2.22 2.28 11.56
CA VAL A 48 -0.83 2.66 11.33
C VAL A 48 -0.07 1.53 10.63
N GLY A 49 0.00 1.59 9.32
CA GLY A 49 0.57 0.52 8.48
C GLY A 49 2.11 0.48 8.46
N PHE A 50 2.81 1.15 9.37
CA PHE A 50 4.28 1.20 9.44
C PHE A 50 4.76 1.51 10.86
N PHE A 51 6.02 1.17 11.18
CA PHE A 51 6.71 1.61 12.41
C PHE A 51 7.42 2.94 12.15
N ASP A 52 7.05 3.97 12.90
CA ASP A 52 7.59 5.32 12.75
C ASP A 52 8.94 5.46 13.45
N LEU A 53 10.01 5.60 12.70
CA LEU A 53 11.35 5.80 13.25
C LEU A 53 11.67 7.25 13.63
N THR A 54 10.77 8.22 13.34
CA THR A 54 10.93 9.60 13.83
C THR A 54 10.55 9.73 15.31
N ASP A 55 9.63 8.89 15.79
CA ASP A 55 9.25 8.81 17.20
C ASP A 55 9.11 7.33 17.65
N PRO A 56 10.21 6.61 17.74
CA PRO A 56 10.19 5.19 18.05
C PRO A 56 9.60 4.85 19.43
N ALA A 57 9.59 5.81 20.35
CA ALA A 57 9.03 5.61 21.71
C ALA A 57 7.49 5.46 21.68
N THR A 58 6.82 6.07 20.72
CA THR A 58 5.36 5.95 20.54
C THR A 58 4.98 5.09 19.34
N ALA A 59 5.97 4.64 18.55
CA ALA A 59 5.74 3.82 17.38
C ALA A 59 5.08 2.49 17.74
N GLY A 60 4.09 2.10 16.95
CA GLY A 60 3.40 0.83 17.09
C GLY A 60 2.35 0.64 16.02
N VAL A 61 1.93 -0.59 15.84
CA VAL A 61 0.84 -0.96 14.94
C VAL A 61 -0.23 -1.71 15.71
N ALA A 62 -1.46 -1.65 15.20
CA ALA A 62 -2.55 -2.45 15.75
C ALA A 62 -3.32 -3.10 14.57
N PHE A 63 -3.76 -4.33 14.76
CA PHE A 63 -4.58 -5.05 13.80
C PHE A 63 -5.42 -6.10 14.49
N ASP A 64 -6.56 -6.41 13.89
CA ASP A 64 -7.41 -7.49 14.37
C ASP A 64 -6.94 -8.84 13.83
N VAL A 65 -6.92 -9.83 14.70
CA VAL A 65 -6.70 -11.24 14.36
C VAL A 65 -8.02 -11.99 14.47
N ASP A 66 -8.44 -12.65 13.42
CA ASP A 66 -9.66 -13.46 13.37
C ASP A 66 -9.38 -14.81 12.68
N VAL A 67 -10.33 -15.72 12.72
CA VAL A 67 -10.23 -17.05 12.12
C VAL A 67 -11.44 -17.30 11.23
N LYS A 68 -11.17 -17.77 10.01
CA LYS A 68 -12.20 -18.20 9.04
C LYS A 68 -12.22 -19.72 8.98
N GLY A 69 -13.41 -20.28 8.89
CA GLY A 69 -13.62 -21.72 8.76
C GLY A 69 -13.99 -22.39 10.08
N GLU A 70 -13.15 -23.29 10.60
CA GLU A 70 -13.35 -23.97 11.88
C GLU A 70 -12.92 -23.07 13.05
N ASP A 71 -13.58 -23.21 14.20
CA ASP A 71 -13.19 -22.50 15.42
C ASP A 71 -11.77 -22.92 15.87
N ALA A 72 -10.93 -21.94 16.08
CA ALA A 72 -9.60 -22.18 16.64
C ALA A 72 -9.59 -21.97 18.16
N SER A 73 -8.79 -22.75 18.84
CA SER A 73 -8.49 -22.57 20.28
C SER A 73 -7.41 -21.51 20.52
N SER A 74 -6.54 -21.30 19.54
CA SER A 74 -5.50 -20.26 19.58
C SER A 74 -4.94 -19.96 18.19
N VAL A 75 -4.37 -18.74 18.08
CA VAL A 75 -3.55 -18.32 16.94
C VAL A 75 -2.19 -17.86 17.49
N GLU A 76 -1.12 -18.52 17.06
CA GLU A 76 0.26 -18.04 17.27
C GLU A 76 0.56 -16.99 16.21
N VAL A 77 1.01 -15.80 16.63
CA VAL A 77 1.46 -14.70 15.78
C VAL A 77 2.97 -14.64 15.86
N THR A 78 3.64 -14.99 14.78
CA THR A 78 5.11 -14.93 14.69
C THR A 78 5.51 -13.68 13.92
N ALA A 79 6.43 -12.91 14.50
CA ALA A 79 7.05 -11.75 13.85
C ALA A 79 8.43 -12.14 13.32
N THR A 80 8.76 -11.68 12.10
CA THR A 80 10.06 -11.92 11.46
C THR A 80 10.56 -10.61 10.85
N HIS A 81 11.80 -10.23 11.15
CA HIS A 81 12.47 -9.05 10.61
C HIS A 81 13.32 -9.44 9.40
N ASN A 82 13.05 -8.92 8.20
CA ASN A 82 13.86 -9.06 6.98
C ASN A 82 14.37 -10.50 6.74
N ASP A 83 13.55 -11.54 6.86
CA ASP A 83 13.96 -12.95 6.77
C ASP A 83 15.04 -13.39 7.79
N GLY A 84 15.28 -12.59 8.84
CA GLY A 84 16.31 -12.82 9.86
C GLY A 84 15.72 -13.21 11.21
N ALA A 85 15.84 -12.31 12.21
CA ALA A 85 15.34 -12.55 13.56
C ALA A 85 13.83 -12.86 13.55
N SER A 86 13.43 -13.96 14.21
CA SER A 86 12.04 -14.44 14.22
C SER A 86 11.67 -14.98 15.58
N ALA A 87 10.49 -14.62 16.07
CA ALA A 87 9.98 -15.09 17.35
C ALA A 87 8.44 -15.09 17.39
N ILE A 88 7.84 -15.91 18.27
CA ILE A 88 6.42 -15.82 18.58
C ILE A 88 6.22 -14.53 19.39
N TYR A 89 5.51 -13.57 18.79
CA TYR A 89 5.19 -12.30 19.44
C TYR A 89 4.01 -12.45 20.40
N ALA A 90 2.96 -13.15 19.98
CA ALA A 90 1.75 -13.34 20.78
C ALA A 90 1.07 -14.68 20.49
N THR A 91 0.25 -15.13 21.46
CA THR A 91 -0.73 -16.22 21.27
C THR A 91 -2.11 -15.67 21.62
N VAL A 92 -2.96 -15.54 20.62
CA VAL A 92 -4.35 -15.06 20.73
C VAL A 92 -5.26 -16.24 20.99
N THR A 93 -6.12 -16.16 22.01
CA THR A 93 -7.05 -17.23 22.41
C THR A 93 -8.53 -16.84 22.36
N ALA A 94 -8.81 -15.55 22.18
CA ALA A 94 -10.13 -15.01 21.93
C ALA A 94 -10.15 -14.38 20.54
N MET A 95 -11.05 -14.75 19.66
CA MET A 95 -11.11 -14.23 18.28
C MET A 95 -12.53 -13.73 17.97
N PRO A 96 -12.68 -12.57 17.32
CA PRO A 96 -11.60 -11.64 16.94
C PRO A 96 -10.98 -10.93 18.15
N GLU A 97 -9.68 -10.61 18.07
CA GLU A 97 -8.94 -9.82 19.08
C GLU A 97 -8.05 -8.79 18.38
N THR A 98 -8.04 -7.57 18.90
CA THR A 98 -7.12 -6.52 18.45
C THR A 98 -5.78 -6.69 19.14
N LEU A 99 -4.75 -6.98 18.34
CA LEU A 99 -3.37 -7.07 18.78
C LEU A 99 -2.71 -5.69 18.64
N ASN A 100 -2.23 -5.14 19.77
CA ASN A 100 -1.42 -3.93 19.80
C ASN A 100 0.06 -4.34 19.86
N VAL A 101 0.87 -3.79 18.99
CA VAL A 101 2.29 -4.13 18.84
C VAL A 101 3.13 -2.86 18.96
N PRO A 102 3.50 -2.43 20.19
CA PRO A 102 4.48 -1.37 20.38
C PRO A 102 5.84 -1.79 19.81
N LEU A 103 6.56 -0.86 19.19
CA LEU A 103 7.85 -1.14 18.58
C LEU A 103 8.88 -1.65 19.58
N GLU A 104 8.94 -1.03 20.77
CA GLU A 104 9.87 -1.42 21.84
C GLU A 104 9.68 -2.87 22.27
N ASP A 105 8.43 -3.28 22.49
CA ASP A 105 8.09 -4.66 22.86
C ASP A 105 8.47 -5.65 21.76
N LEU A 106 8.16 -5.30 20.52
CA LEU A 106 8.47 -6.13 19.35
C LEU A 106 9.97 -6.37 19.19
N LEU A 107 10.77 -5.29 19.22
CA LEU A 107 12.23 -5.39 19.13
C LEU A 107 12.81 -6.23 20.26
N SER A 108 12.31 -6.05 21.49
CA SER A 108 12.71 -6.86 22.65
C SER A 108 12.45 -8.35 22.44
N VAL A 109 11.28 -8.72 21.92
CA VAL A 109 10.92 -10.12 21.62
C VAL A 109 11.80 -10.71 20.53
N LEU A 110 12.17 -9.93 19.53
CA LEU A 110 13.07 -10.34 18.43
C LEU A 110 14.54 -10.35 18.84
N GLY A 111 14.90 -9.80 20.01
CA GLY A 111 16.29 -9.64 20.47
C GLY A 111 17.05 -8.57 19.66
N LEU A 112 16.33 -7.57 19.14
CA LEU A 112 16.85 -6.45 18.37
C LEU A 112 16.80 -5.16 19.19
N THR A 113 17.53 -4.16 18.71
CA THR A 113 17.52 -2.79 19.21
C THR A 113 17.15 -1.83 18.08
N LEU A 114 16.96 -0.54 18.38
CA LEU A 114 16.74 0.48 17.35
C LEU A 114 17.93 0.64 16.38
N ASP A 115 19.14 0.30 16.82
CA ASP A 115 20.34 0.34 15.97
C ASP A 115 20.40 -0.81 14.96
N ASP A 116 19.55 -1.83 15.13
CA ASP A 116 19.47 -3.01 14.25
C ASP A 116 18.39 -2.88 13.17
N VAL A 117 17.65 -1.77 13.13
CA VAL A 117 16.56 -1.53 12.18
C VAL A 117 16.76 -0.21 11.45
N GLU A 118 16.43 -0.20 10.18
CA GLU A 118 16.55 0.99 9.33
C GLU A 118 15.30 1.19 8.46
N VAL A 119 15.20 2.37 7.87
CA VAL A 119 14.10 2.69 6.96
C VAL A 119 14.14 1.76 5.74
N GLY A 120 12.99 1.16 5.43
CA GLY A 120 12.87 0.16 4.37
C GLY A 120 12.97 -1.28 4.86
N ASP A 121 13.37 -1.51 6.11
CA ASP A 121 13.19 -2.80 6.74
C ASP A 121 11.70 -3.12 6.92
N GLU A 122 11.37 -4.39 7.11
CA GLU A 122 9.99 -4.85 7.27
C GLU A 122 9.89 -5.89 8.38
N ILE A 123 8.82 -5.80 9.14
CA ILE A 123 8.36 -6.92 9.99
C ILE A 123 7.25 -7.65 9.24
N VAL A 124 7.41 -8.94 9.05
CA VAL A 124 6.37 -9.82 8.52
C VAL A 124 5.74 -10.62 9.65
N PHE A 125 4.45 -10.42 9.88
CA PHE A 125 3.65 -11.24 10.79
C PHE A 125 3.06 -12.43 10.02
N SER A 126 3.28 -13.63 10.55
CA SER A 126 2.70 -14.87 10.06
C SER A 126 1.86 -15.53 11.14
N PHE A 127 0.87 -16.33 10.75
CA PHE A 127 -0.17 -16.80 11.64
C PHE A 127 -0.32 -18.32 11.55
N LYS A 128 -0.36 -18.97 12.73
CA LYS A 128 -0.60 -20.40 12.85
C LYS A 128 -1.71 -20.65 13.86
N SER A 129 -2.85 -21.12 13.39
CA SER A 129 -4.00 -21.47 14.21
C SER A 129 -3.95 -22.92 14.68
N THR A 130 -4.54 -23.17 15.84
CA THR A 130 -4.75 -24.51 16.38
C THR A 130 -6.25 -24.73 16.62
N ALA A 131 -6.81 -25.75 15.98
CA ALA A 131 -8.20 -26.17 16.11
C ALA A 131 -8.30 -27.62 16.57
N SER A 132 -9.51 -28.11 16.81
CA SER A 132 -9.73 -29.52 17.20
C SER A 132 -9.28 -30.52 16.14
N SER A 133 -9.31 -30.13 14.87
CA SER A 133 -8.89 -30.93 13.70
C SER A 133 -7.40 -30.88 13.41
N GLY A 134 -6.64 -29.97 14.03
CA GLY A 134 -5.19 -29.84 13.83
C GLY A 134 -4.69 -28.39 13.85
N SER A 135 -3.45 -28.21 13.41
CA SER A 135 -2.85 -26.88 13.28
C SER A 135 -2.72 -26.48 11.80
N TYR A 136 -3.00 -25.21 11.51
CA TYR A 136 -3.03 -24.65 10.16
C TYR A 136 -2.20 -23.37 10.08
N THR A 137 -1.29 -23.31 9.12
CA THR A 137 -0.56 -22.07 8.80
C THR A 137 -1.36 -21.30 7.76
N SER A 138 -1.65 -20.02 8.05
CA SER A 138 -2.27 -19.13 7.08
C SER A 138 -1.30 -18.82 5.94
N SER A 139 -1.83 -18.70 4.73
CA SER A 139 -1.10 -18.11 3.60
C SER A 139 -1.13 -16.58 3.63
N GLU A 140 -1.99 -16.00 4.44
CA GLU A 140 -2.05 -14.56 4.67
C GLU A 140 -0.93 -14.16 5.63
N THR A 141 -0.20 -13.12 5.29
CA THR A 141 0.80 -12.47 6.12
C THR A 141 0.53 -10.97 6.16
N LEU A 142 1.00 -10.29 7.20
CA LEU A 142 0.93 -8.84 7.32
C LEU A 142 2.35 -8.29 7.33
N GLY A 143 2.75 -7.58 6.27
CA GLY A 143 4.01 -6.84 6.21
C GLY A 143 3.82 -5.44 6.80
N VAL A 144 4.72 -5.03 7.67
CA VAL A 144 4.73 -3.71 8.31
C VAL A 144 6.13 -3.13 8.17
N PRO A 145 6.32 -2.14 7.26
CA PRO A 145 7.63 -1.54 7.03
C PRO A 145 8.03 -0.60 8.18
N PHE A 146 9.32 -0.39 8.31
CA PHE A 146 9.88 0.74 9.05
C PHE A 146 9.95 1.96 8.15
N SER A 147 9.42 3.07 8.60
CA SER A 147 9.35 4.32 7.84
C SER A 147 9.44 5.53 8.77
N CYS A 148 9.43 6.70 8.18
CA CYS A 148 9.34 7.95 8.91
C CYS A 148 8.07 8.68 8.46
N LYS A 149 7.41 9.33 9.41
CA LYS A 149 6.24 10.15 9.12
C LYS A 149 6.63 11.62 9.11
N SER A 150 6.37 12.31 8.00
CA SER A 150 6.37 13.77 7.95
C SER A 150 4.95 14.24 7.63
N GLU A 151 4.54 15.34 8.23
CA GLU A 151 3.24 15.95 7.97
C GLU A 151 3.40 17.03 6.88
N LEU A 152 3.40 16.60 5.62
CA LEU A 152 3.58 17.51 4.48
C LEU A 152 2.27 18.00 3.87
N SER A 153 1.16 17.27 4.09
CA SER A 153 -0.14 17.59 3.49
C SER A 153 -0.67 18.97 3.92
N GLY A 154 -1.49 19.55 3.06
CA GLY A 154 -2.16 20.81 3.31
C GLY A 154 -2.15 21.75 2.13
N LYS A 155 -2.75 22.93 2.34
CA LYS A 155 -2.83 24.00 1.34
C LYS A 155 -1.66 24.95 1.47
N MET A 156 -1.16 25.37 0.30
CA MET A 156 -0.04 26.30 0.18
C MET A 156 -0.37 27.38 -0.82
N ASP A 157 -0.02 28.61 -0.47
CA ASP A 157 0.08 29.67 -1.47
C ASP A 157 1.34 29.44 -2.29
N TYR A 158 1.25 29.54 -3.61
CA TYR A 158 2.43 29.43 -4.47
C TYR A 158 2.74 30.70 -5.23
N VAL A 159 4.03 30.93 -5.47
CA VAL A 159 4.55 31.88 -6.44
C VAL A 159 5.43 31.08 -7.42
N SER A 160 4.92 30.88 -8.64
CA SER A 160 5.67 30.20 -9.70
C SER A 160 6.39 31.20 -10.57
N THR A 161 7.67 30.93 -10.85
CA THR A 161 8.55 31.80 -11.66
C THR A 161 9.39 30.93 -12.60
N ASN A 162 9.99 31.58 -13.60
CA ASN A 162 10.95 30.92 -14.50
C ASN A 162 10.42 29.61 -15.10
N TYR A 163 9.15 29.56 -15.44
CA TYR A 163 8.54 28.38 -16.05
C TYR A 163 8.68 28.41 -17.58
N PHE A 164 8.61 27.26 -18.21
CA PHE A 164 9.03 26.97 -19.58
C PHE A 164 8.49 27.89 -20.70
N CYS A 165 7.41 28.63 -20.52
CA CYS A 165 6.87 29.55 -21.52
C CYS A 165 6.93 31.03 -21.14
N SER A 166 7.19 31.37 -19.87
CA SER A 166 7.29 32.75 -19.39
C SER A 166 8.10 32.84 -18.09
N GLY A 167 8.63 34.01 -17.80
CA GLY A 167 9.28 34.35 -16.54
C GLY A 167 8.42 35.18 -15.61
N ASP A 168 7.22 35.61 -16.02
CA ASP A 168 6.33 36.43 -15.21
C ASP A 168 5.77 35.62 -14.03
N PRO A 169 5.72 36.17 -12.81
CA PRO A 169 5.22 35.42 -11.66
C PRO A 169 3.74 35.07 -11.81
N LEU A 170 3.43 33.77 -11.52
CA LEU A 170 2.08 33.29 -11.32
C LEU A 170 1.86 33.06 -9.82
N THR A 171 0.65 33.33 -9.34
CA THR A 171 0.28 33.09 -7.95
C THR A 171 -1.02 32.32 -7.88
N GLY A 172 -1.15 31.48 -6.87
CA GLY A 172 -2.36 30.69 -6.63
C GLY A 172 -2.26 29.88 -5.36
N VAL A 173 -3.12 28.87 -5.26
CA VAL A 173 -3.14 27.91 -4.16
C VAL A 173 -3.01 26.52 -4.75
N VAL A 174 -2.17 25.71 -4.14
CA VAL A 174 -2.02 24.28 -4.42
C VAL A 174 -2.26 23.50 -3.15
N GLU A 175 -2.80 22.30 -3.27
CA GLU A 175 -2.99 21.36 -2.16
C GLU A 175 -2.09 20.13 -2.34
N LEU A 176 -1.31 19.83 -1.32
CA LEU A 176 -0.59 18.57 -1.21
C LEU A 176 -1.44 17.61 -0.40
N ILE A 177 -1.92 16.55 -1.06
CA ILE A 177 -2.93 15.62 -0.56
C ILE A 177 -2.23 14.34 -0.12
N ASP A 178 -2.56 13.83 1.08
CA ASP A 178 -2.14 12.51 1.53
C ASP A 178 -2.71 11.43 0.60
N ASP A 179 -1.85 10.57 0.06
CA ASP A 179 -2.24 9.41 -0.75
C ASP A 179 -2.00 8.09 0.01
N ALA A 180 -0.87 7.99 0.70
CA ALA A 180 -0.52 6.90 1.62
C ALA A 180 0.59 7.37 2.57
N ALA A 181 1.00 6.53 3.53
CA ALA A 181 2.10 6.86 4.44
C ALA A 181 3.36 7.30 3.69
N GLY A 182 3.81 8.54 3.92
CA GLY A 182 4.95 9.15 3.25
C GLY A 182 4.76 9.41 1.75
N LYS A 183 3.51 9.36 1.24
CA LYS A 183 3.21 9.61 -0.17
C LYS A 183 2.14 10.68 -0.30
N TYR A 184 2.39 11.62 -1.17
CA TYR A 184 1.55 12.79 -1.38
C TYR A 184 1.34 13.06 -2.85
N VAL A 185 0.27 13.76 -3.20
CA VAL A 185 -0.04 14.17 -4.57
C VAL A 185 -0.37 15.66 -4.57
N PHE A 186 0.29 16.42 -5.43
CA PHE A 186 -0.13 17.79 -5.71
C PHE A 186 -1.39 17.80 -6.59
N ASP A 187 -2.36 18.63 -6.28
CA ASP A 187 -3.51 18.88 -7.14
C ASP A 187 -3.15 19.71 -8.38
N ASP A 188 -2.00 20.38 -8.38
CA ASP A 188 -1.36 21.01 -9.55
C ASP A 188 0.17 20.88 -9.47
N TRP A 189 0.74 19.92 -10.21
CA TRP A 189 2.18 19.67 -10.26
C TRP A 189 2.99 20.76 -10.97
N ALA A 190 2.35 21.55 -11.84
CA ALA A 190 2.99 22.64 -12.61
C ALA A 190 2.75 24.03 -12.00
N PHE A 191 2.07 24.11 -10.85
CA PHE A 191 1.86 25.37 -10.12
C PHE A 191 1.37 26.50 -11.03
N GLY A 192 0.27 26.24 -11.79
CA GLY A 192 -0.35 27.19 -12.71
C GLY A 192 0.31 27.30 -14.09
N ALA A 193 1.55 26.83 -14.27
CA ALA A 193 2.27 27.00 -15.53
C ALA A 193 1.56 26.34 -16.73
N TYR A 194 0.94 25.17 -16.55
CA TYR A 194 0.19 24.52 -17.63
C TYR A 194 -1.05 25.30 -18.05
N HIS A 195 -1.74 25.88 -17.08
CA HIS A 195 -2.89 26.75 -17.38
C HIS A 195 -2.45 27.98 -18.19
N GLU A 196 -1.36 28.62 -17.78
CA GLU A 196 -0.81 29.79 -18.44
C GLU A 196 -0.28 29.48 -19.85
N CYS A 197 0.51 28.41 -19.98
CA CYS A 197 1.19 28.08 -21.24
C CYS A 197 0.28 27.44 -22.27
N TYR A 198 -0.66 26.61 -21.84
CA TYR A 198 -1.49 25.78 -22.73
C TYR A 198 -2.98 26.11 -22.66
N GLY A 199 -3.42 26.93 -21.69
CA GLY A 199 -4.83 27.21 -21.46
C GLY A 199 -5.60 26.00 -20.94
N GLY A 200 -4.92 24.99 -20.47
CA GLY A 200 -5.46 23.73 -19.95
C GLY A 200 -5.89 23.81 -18.48
N PRO A 201 -6.45 22.73 -17.95
CA PRO A 201 -6.69 22.58 -16.52
C PRO A 201 -5.37 22.44 -15.74
N ALA A 202 -5.48 22.53 -14.39
CA ALA A 202 -4.38 22.16 -13.49
C ALA A 202 -3.81 20.77 -13.81
N SER A 203 -2.52 20.59 -13.57
CA SER A 203 -1.81 19.34 -13.81
C SER A 203 -1.94 18.39 -12.61
N SER A 204 -3.15 17.89 -12.38
CA SER A 204 -3.44 16.91 -11.33
C SER A 204 -3.41 15.49 -11.94
N TRP A 205 -2.25 14.85 -11.95
CA TRP A 205 -2.12 13.51 -12.52
C TRP A 205 -1.88 12.47 -11.44
N GLY A 206 -2.86 11.59 -11.27
CA GLY A 206 -2.85 10.54 -10.26
C GLY A 206 -1.75 9.47 -10.41
N GLY A 207 -0.87 9.59 -11.41
CA GLY A 207 0.31 8.72 -11.55
C GLY A 207 1.55 9.22 -10.82
N LEU A 208 1.62 10.53 -10.50
CA LEU A 208 2.75 11.15 -9.84
C LEU A 208 2.55 11.19 -8.32
N GLN A 209 3.56 10.82 -7.59
CA GLN A 209 3.60 10.90 -6.13
C GLN A 209 4.87 11.60 -5.66
N LEU A 210 4.73 12.57 -4.77
CA LEU A 210 5.83 13.06 -3.94
C LEU A 210 6.02 12.04 -2.81
N VAL A 211 7.18 11.44 -2.74
CA VAL A 211 7.52 10.44 -1.71
C VAL A 211 8.49 11.07 -0.72
N ASP A 212 8.10 11.11 0.53
CA ASP A 212 8.97 11.49 1.64
C ASP A 212 9.40 10.24 2.39
N LEU A 213 10.69 10.01 2.38
CA LEU A 213 11.32 8.94 3.12
C LEU A 213 12.31 9.55 4.12
N CYS A 214 11.84 9.74 5.36
CA CYS A 214 12.63 10.36 6.43
C CYS A 214 13.25 11.71 6.06
N LEU A 215 12.43 12.62 5.57
CA LEU A 215 12.82 13.97 5.16
C LEU A 215 13.59 14.04 3.83
N VAL A 216 13.81 12.89 3.17
CA VAL A 216 14.36 12.84 1.81
C VAL A 216 13.20 12.72 0.84
N VAL A 217 13.05 13.74 0.00
CA VAL A 217 11.94 13.85 -0.95
C VAL A 217 12.36 13.39 -2.34
N SER A 218 11.51 12.62 -2.98
CA SER A 218 11.66 12.19 -4.38
C SER A 218 10.31 12.19 -5.08
N VAL A 219 10.29 12.11 -6.41
CA VAL A 219 9.08 11.95 -7.19
C VAL A 219 9.06 10.56 -7.81
N ASN A 220 7.95 9.85 -7.64
CA ASN A 220 7.69 8.55 -8.24
C ASN A 220 6.54 8.63 -9.24
N GLY A 221 6.54 7.69 -10.18
CA GLY A 221 5.49 7.56 -11.19
C GLY A 221 5.76 8.36 -12.44
N VAL A 222 4.75 8.41 -13.30
CA VAL A 222 4.75 9.14 -14.56
C VAL A 222 3.41 9.88 -14.68
N ASP A 223 3.41 10.92 -15.49
CA ASP A 223 2.20 11.66 -15.84
C ASP A 223 1.37 10.93 -16.93
N LEU A 224 0.35 11.60 -17.45
CA LEU A 224 -0.53 11.07 -18.50
C LEU A 224 0.18 10.82 -19.85
N TYR A 225 1.38 11.33 -20.02
CA TYR A 225 2.17 11.25 -21.25
C TYR A 225 3.37 10.33 -21.10
N ASP A 226 3.46 9.57 -19.99
CA ASP A 226 4.58 8.72 -19.61
C ASP A 226 5.88 9.49 -19.29
N ASP A 227 5.79 10.80 -19.00
CA ASP A 227 6.93 11.60 -18.58
C ASP A 227 7.20 11.43 -17.08
N THR A 228 8.49 11.27 -16.73
CA THR A 228 8.96 11.31 -15.34
C THR A 228 9.20 12.74 -14.91
N TRP A 229 8.95 13.01 -13.63
CA TRP A 229 9.07 14.32 -13.03
C TRP A 229 10.18 14.38 -11.98
N THR A 230 10.71 15.57 -11.79
CA THR A 230 11.63 15.92 -10.71
C THR A 230 11.05 17.06 -9.90
N PHE A 231 11.30 17.04 -8.59
CA PHE A 231 10.99 18.11 -7.68
C PHE A 231 12.21 18.28 -6.76
N THR A 232 12.94 19.40 -6.93
CA THR A 232 14.20 19.65 -6.23
C THR A 232 14.00 20.77 -5.23
N ILE A 233 14.14 20.47 -3.94
CA ILE A 233 14.05 21.43 -2.85
C ILE A 233 15.35 22.22 -2.78
N ASN A 234 15.27 23.52 -2.98
CA ASN A 234 16.44 24.42 -2.93
C ASN A 234 16.66 24.99 -1.52
N SER A 235 15.57 25.29 -0.81
CA SER A 235 15.65 25.76 0.58
C SER A 235 14.31 25.58 1.31
N VAL A 236 14.40 25.45 2.62
CA VAL A 236 13.28 25.48 3.57
C VAL A 236 13.60 26.52 4.65
N ASP A 237 12.66 27.44 4.88
CA ASP A 237 12.79 28.48 5.92
C ASP A 237 11.41 28.73 6.57
N GLY A 238 11.19 28.13 7.75
CA GLY A 238 9.90 28.17 8.41
C GLY A 238 8.78 27.62 7.53
N PRO A 239 7.68 28.37 7.31
CA PRO A 239 6.57 27.92 6.48
C PRO A 239 6.83 28.01 4.97
N VAL A 240 8.00 28.50 4.54
CA VAL A 240 8.34 28.74 3.14
C VAL A 240 9.33 27.70 2.62
N MET A 241 9.01 27.08 1.48
CA MET A 241 9.87 26.17 0.74
C MET A 241 10.08 26.71 -0.68
N ASN A 242 11.32 26.71 -1.16
CA ASN A 242 11.66 27.01 -2.54
C ASN A 242 12.09 25.73 -3.23
N ALA A 243 11.52 25.46 -4.39
CA ALA A 243 11.81 24.27 -5.17
C ALA A 243 11.82 24.55 -6.67
N ASP A 244 12.53 23.68 -7.42
CA ASP A 244 12.45 23.61 -8.86
C ASP A 244 11.75 22.30 -9.25
N TRP A 245 10.94 22.34 -10.31
CA TRP A 245 10.31 21.19 -10.88
C TRP A 245 10.63 21.08 -12.38
N GLY A 246 10.57 19.86 -12.90
CA GLY A 246 10.76 19.62 -14.31
C GLY A 246 10.33 18.20 -14.71
N ASN A 247 10.18 17.98 -16.01
CA ASN A 247 9.83 16.68 -16.56
C ASN A 247 10.72 16.29 -17.76
N THR A 248 10.60 15.05 -18.20
CA THR A 248 11.39 14.51 -19.32
C THR A 248 10.98 15.06 -20.68
N TYR A 249 9.79 15.68 -20.81
CA TYR A 249 9.40 16.42 -22.01
C TYR A 249 10.18 17.73 -22.19
N GLY A 250 10.77 18.23 -21.08
CA GLY A 250 11.57 19.45 -21.08
C GLY A 250 10.84 20.68 -20.55
N GLU A 251 9.71 20.49 -19.88
CA GLU A 251 9.02 21.54 -19.12
C GLU A 251 9.65 21.69 -17.75
N PHE A 252 9.64 22.89 -17.24
CA PHE A 252 10.29 23.23 -15.96
C PHE A 252 9.71 24.51 -15.37
N GLY A 253 10.01 24.74 -14.10
CA GLY A 253 9.71 25.99 -13.39
C GLY A 253 10.33 26.00 -12.01
N SER A 254 10.33 27.20 -11.42
CA SER A 254 10.69 27.42 -10.01
C SER A 254 9.45 27.81 -9.23
N VAL A 255 9.30 27.34 -8.00
CA VAL A 255 8.15 27.62 -7.15
C VAL A 255 8.58 27.94 -5.73
N GLU A 256 7.95 28.97 -5.15
CA GLU A 256 7.93 29.21 -3.72
C GLU A 256 6.57 28.77 -3.18
N LEU A 257 6.59 27.90 -2.16
CA LEU A 257 5.41 27.36 -1.49
C LEU A 257 5.36 27.86 -0.06
N THR A 258 4.26 28.52 0.32
CA THR A 258 4.04 28.99 1.69
C THR A 258 2.85 28.25 2.31
N ARG A 259 3.06 27.54 3.39
CA ARG A 259 2.01 26.81 4.10
C ARG A 259 0.94 27.77 4.64
N GLN A 260 -0.34 27.51 4.30
CA GLN A 260 -1.45 28.36 4.77
C GLN A 260 -1.80 28.15 6.25
N ASP A 261 -1.45 26.99 6.82
CA ASP A 261 -1.62 26.71 8.25
C ASP A 261 -0.56 27.41 9.13
N GLY A 262 0.48 28.00 8.52
CA GLY A 262 1.56 28.68 9.19
C GLY A 262 2.53 27.74 9.92
N ALA A 263 2.39 26.43 9.78
CA ALA A 263 3.35 25.46 10.33
C ALA A 263 4.66 25.52 9.54
N ASP A 264 5.77 25.29 10.23
CA ASP A 264 7.06 25.17 9.57
C ASP A 264 7.12 23.88 8.73
N TRP A 265 7.78 23.93 7.58
CA TRP A 265 8.19 22.74 6.87
C TRP A 265 9.24 21.99 7.70
N PRO A 266 9.21 20.65 7.74
CA PRO A 266 10.34 19.89 8.27
C PRO A 266 11.59 20.13 7.41
N PRO A 267 12.80 19.82 7.91
CA PRO A 267 14.06 20.08 7.20
C PRO A 267 14.25 19.10 6.03
N LEU A 268 13.42 19.23 5.00
CA LEU A 268 13.39 18.38 3.83
C LEU A 268 14.66 18.53 2.98
N THR A 269 15.07 17.43 2.35
CA THR A 269 16.16 17.34 1.37
C THR A 269 15.75 16.48 0.16
N ASN A 270 16.59 16.44 -0.88
CA ASN A 270 16.45 15.52 -2.01
C ASN A 270 17.49 14.42 -1.95
#